data_8c00fa58fcf18924db77d5e7764257fa
#
_entry.id   8c00fa58fcf18924db77d5e7764257fa
#
_cell.length_a   1.000
_cell.length_b   1.000
_cell.length_c   1.000
_cell.angle_alpha   90.00
_cell.angle_beta   90.00
_cell.angle_gamma   90.00
#
_symmetry.space_group_name_H-M   'P 1'
#
loop_
_entity.id
_entity.type
_entity.pdbx_description
1 polymer ?
#
loop_
_entity_poly.entity_id
_entity_poly.type
_entity_poly.pdbx_seq_one_letter_code
_entity_poly.pdbx_strand_id
1 'polypeptide(L)'
;HPYLTSNGSKKKAVIVVTSNRGLAGGYNNNIVKLVAESGLPKESVEVYGIGKKGIESFERKGYYIASDDSEIINAPLFSDAVEIGRKVLDAYEAGEVGEIYLAYTSFKNTVVHTPEFIKLLPVEVKEEESADKKSEAPMNYEPEAEESLDLLIPKYINSIVYGAFIEAVASENGARMQAMDAATSNAEDMISTL
;
A
#
# COMPACT_ATOMS: atom_id res chain seq x y z
N HIS A 1 17.73 14.98 -4.61
CA HIS A 1 17.40 14.54 -3.26
C HIS A 1 17.22 13.03 -3.23
N PRO A 2 17.61 12.34 -2.17
CA PRO A 2 17.49 10.87 -2.08
C PRO A 2 16.07 10.34 -2.33
N TYR A 3 15.04 11.09 -1.94
CA TYR A 3 13.65 10.68 -2.17
C TYR A 3 13.14 10.90 -3.60
N LEU A 4 13.93 11.58 -4.43
CA LEU A 4 13.59 11.88 -5.82
C LEU A 4 14.39 11.05 -6.82
N THR A 5 15.44 10.38 -6.38
CA THR A 5 16.36 9.65 -7.25
C THR A 5 16.51 8.21 -6.80
N SER A 6 16.83 7.33 -7.76
CA SER A 6 17.14 5.94 -7.46
C SER A 6 18.42 5.81 -6.64
N ASN A 7 18.42 4.93 -5.64
CA ASN A 7 19.62 4.58 -4.88
C ASN A 7 20.37 3.36 -5.43
N GLY A 8 19.90 2.81 -6.55
CA GLY A 8 20.53 1.66 -7.20
C GLY A 8 20.15 0.29 -6.65
N SER A 9 19.47 0.21 -5.52
CA SER A 9 18.99 -1.07 -4.99
C SER A 9 17.88 -1.63 -5.87
N LYS A 10 17.91 -2.94 -6.10
CA LYS A 10 16.89 -3.66 -6.89
C LYS A 10 15.75 -4.18 -6.03
N LYS A 11 15.87 -4.11 -4.70
CA LYS A 11 14.82 -4.55 -3.78
C LYS A 11 13.72 -3.50 -3.68
N LYS A 12 12.51 -3.96 -3.48
CA LYS A 12 11.32 -3.11 -3.37
C LYS A 12 10.57 -3.44 -2.09
N ALA A 13 10.32 -2.42 -1.27
CA ALA A 13 9.42 -2.55 -0.14
C ALA A 13 7.99 -2.39 -0.66
N VAL A 14 7.13 -3.33 -0.33
CA VAL A 14 5.71 -3.26 -0.68
C VAL A 14 4.90 -3.36 0.61
N ILE A 15 4.23 -2.26 0.96
CA ILE A 15 3.29 -2.24 2.07
C ILE A 15 1.99 -2.85 1.56
N VAL A 16 1.56 -3.95 2.16
CA VAL A 16 0.39 -4.71 1.70
C VAL A 16 -0.68 -4.66 2.78
N VAL A 17 -1.83 -4.10 2.43
CA VAL A 17 -2.94 -3.94 3.37
C VAL A 17 -4.06 -4.93 3.03
N THR A 18 -4.27 -5.89 3.92
CA THR A 18 -5.33 -6.90 3.82
C THR A 18 -6.03 -7.05 5.18
N SER A 19 -6.92 -8.03 5.32
CA SER A 19 -7.65 -8.25 6.55
C SER A 19 -7.04 -9.37 7.40
N ASN A 20 -7.47 -9.42 8.66
CA ASN A 20 -7.11 -10.51 9.58
C ASN A 20 -8.10 -11.69 9.50
N ARG A 21 -9.29 -11.45 8.97
CA ARG A 21 -10.36 -12.45 8.88
C ARG A 21 -10.78 -12.69 7.45
N GLY A 22 -11.32 -13.86 7.18
CA GLY A 22 -11.88 -14.20 5.88
C GLY A 22 -13.32 -13.74 5.70
N LEU A 23 -14.04 -14.37 4.78
CA LEU A 23 -15.43 -14.14 4.46
C LEU A 23 -15.73 -12.72 3.97
N ALA A 24 -14.77 -12.16 3.24
CA ALA A 24 -14.87 -10.84 2.63
C ALA A 24 -14.79 -10.91 1.09
N GLY A 25 -15.28 -12.00 0.51
CA GLY A 25 -15.22 -12.21 -0.93
C GLY A 25 -13.80 -12.22 -1.47
N GLY A 26 -13.56 -11.50 -2.55
CA GLY A 26 -12.26 -11.41 -3.19
C GLY A 26 -11.32 -10.36 -2.60
N TYR A 27 -11.70 -9.69 -1.52
CA TYR A 27 -10.98 -8.55 -0.96
C TYR A 27 -9.48 -8.81 -0.78
N ASN A 28 -9.13 -9.88 -0.05
CA ASN A 28 -7.73 -10.21 0.21
C ASN A 28 -7.00 -10.72 -1.03
N ASN A 29 -7.63 -11.62 -1.76
CA ASN A 29 -7.02 -12.24 -2.93
C ASN A 29 -6.76 -11.23 -4.05
N ASN A 30 -7.61 -10.24 -4.19
CA ASN A 30 -7.44 -9.19 -5.21
C ASN A 30 -6.16 -8.37 -4.96
N ILE A 31 -5.82 -8.10 -3.71
CA ILE A 31 -4.57 -7.41 -3.35
C ILE A 31 -3.35 -8.28 -3.63
N VAL A 32 -3.41 -9.55 -3.22
CA VAL A 32 -2.31 -10.50 -3.46
C VAL A 32 -2.05 -10.64 -4.95
N LYS A 33 -3.11 -10.81 -5.73
CA LYS A 33 -3.05 -10.91 -7.19
C LYS A 33 -2.46 -9.64 -7.83
N LEU A 34 -2.87 -8.48 -7.35
CA LEU A 34 -2.38 -7.20 -7.85
C LEU A 34 -0.85 -7.08 -7.70
N VAL A 35 -0.32 -7.47 -6.56
CA VAL A 35 1.13 -7.46 -6.32
C VAL A 35 1.84 -8.52 -7.17
N ALA A 36 1.29 -9.73 -7.22
CA ALA A 36 1.88 -10.83 -7.99
C ALA A 36 1.91 -10.54 -9.49
N GLU A 37 0.93 -9.81 -10.01
CA GLU A 37 0.82 -9.44 -11.42
C GLU A 37 1.40 -8.05 -11.74
N SER A 38 2.03 -7.40 -10.78
CA SER A 38 2.55 -6.03 -10.94
C SER A 38 3.77 -5.93 -11.87
N GLY A 39 4.38 -7.06 -12.22
CA GLY A 39 5.62 -7.08 -13.00
C GLY A 39 6.87 -7.02 -12.14
N LEU A 40 6.76 -6.80 -10.84
CA LEU A 40 7.91 -6.83 -9.93
C LEU A 40 8.34 -8.29 -9.72
N PRO A 41 9.64 -8.61 -9.96
CA PRO A 41 10.14 -9.96 -9.69
C PRO A 41 9.93 -10.32 -8.21
N LYS A 42 9.39 -11.50 -7.95
CA LYS A 42 9.10 -11.96 -6.59
C LYS A 42 10.32 -11.87 -5.67
N GLU A 43 11.48 -12.20 -6.18
CA GLU A 43 12.75 -12.20 -5.44
C GLU A 43 13.18 -10.79 -5.01
N SER A 44 12.66 -9.75 -5.69
CA SER A 44 12.97 -8.36 -5.37
C SER A 44 12.01 -7.74 -4.37
N VAL A 45 10.88 -8.38 -4.10
CA VAL A 45 9.83 -7.83 -3.25
C VAL A 45 10.06 -8.19 -1.79
N GLU A 46 10.03 -7.18 -0.92
CA GLU A 46 10.02 -7.33 0.52
C GLU A 46 8.66 -6.85 1.04
N VAL A 47 7.88 -7.77 1.61
CA VAL A 47 6.52 -7.49 2.03
C VAL A 47 6.50 -6.94 3.45
N TYR A 48 5.90 -5.74 3.60
CA TYR A 48 5.57 -5.15 4.89
C TYR A 48 4.07 -5.35 5.08
N GLY A 49 3.71 -6.40 5.81
CA GLY A 49 2.34 -6.89 5.85
C GLY A 49 1.50 -6.29 6.96
N ILE A 50 0.34 -5.76 6.57
CA ILE A 50 -0.72 -5.34 7.47
C ILE A 50 -1.93 -6.20 7.14
N GLY A 51 -2.26 -7.17 8.02
CA GLY A 51 -3.34 -8.13 7.79
C GLY A 51 -2.82 -9.54 7.53
N LYS A 52 -3.31 -10.48 8.32
CA LYS A 52 -2.84 -11.89 8.31
C LYS A 52 -3.12 -12.60 6.99
N LYS A 53 -4.25 -12.32 6.36
CA LYS A 53 -4.66 -13.04 5.15
C LYS A 53 -3.69 -12.82 4.00
N GLY A 54 -3.23 -11.58 3.81
CA GLY A 54 -2.22 -11.28 2.79
C GLY A 54 -0.87 -11.91 3.12
N ILE A 55 -0.42 -11.78 4.35
CA ILE A 55 0.87 -12.33 4.79
C ILE A 55 0.91 -13.84 4.56
N GLU A 56 -0.12 -14.58 5.02
CA GLU A 56 -0.21 -16.02 4.82
C GLU A 56 -0.13 -16.41 3.34
N SER A 57 -0.84 -15.66 2.49
CA SER A 57 -0.85 -15.90 1.05
C SER A 57 0.51 -15.65 0.42
N PHE A 58 1.17 -14.54 0.78
CA PHE A 58 2.51 -14.23 0.26
C PHE A 58 3.57 -15.23 0.74
N GLU A 59 3.48 -15.69 1.99
CA GLU A 59 4.36 -16.74 2.49
C GLU A 59 4.23 -18.04 1.68
N ARG A 60 3.01 -18.47 1.42
CA ARG A 60 2.76 -19.66 0.60
C ARG A 60 3.30 -19.52 -0.82
N LYS A 61 3.31 -18.31 -1.35
CA LYS A 61 3.84 -18.01 -2.69
C LYS A 61 5.36 -17.84 -2.70
N GLY A 62 6.01 -17.87 -1.53
CA GLY A 62 7.46 -17.77 -1.43
C GLY A 62 8.01 -16.35 -1.38
N TYR A 63 7.18 -15.35 -1.09
CA TYR A 63 7.66 -13.97 -0.89
C TYR A 63 8.34 -13.82 0.46
N TYR A 64 9.32 -12.93 0.52
CA TYR A 64 9.97 -12.56 1.77
C TYR A 64 9.09 -11.58 2.55
N ILE A 65 8.83 -11.90 3.81
CA ILE A 65 8.05 -11.03 4.71
C ILE A 65 9.03 -10.26 5.58
N ALA A 66 9.15 -8.96 5.30
CA ALA A 66 10.05 -8.07 6.05
C ALA A 66 9.49 -7.72 7.42
N SER A 67 8.16 -7.52 7.53
CA SER A 67 7.51 -7.29 8.81
C SER A 67 6.05 -7.73 8.78
N ASP A 68 5.55 -8.09 9.96
CA ASP A 68 4.15 -8.44 10.21
C ASP A 68 3.59 -7.50 11.26
N ASP A 69 2.77 -6.56 10.83
CA ASP A 69 2.08 -5.59 11.67
C ASP A 69 0.56 -5.76 11.54
N SER A 70 0.12 -7.02 11.51
CA SER A 70 -1.29 -7.40 11.28
C SER A 70 -2.27 -6.79 12.25
N GLU A 71 -1.86 -6.56 13.50
CA GLU A 71 -2.72 -6.00 14.54
C GLU A 71 -3.23 -4.60 14.21
N ILE A 72 -2.47 -3.84 13.42
CA ILE A 72 -2.80 -2.45 13.05
C ILE A 72 -4.19 -2.35 12.43
N ILE A 73 -4.55 -3.32 11.54
CA ILE A 73 -5.78 -3.19 10.77
C ILE A 73 -7.05 -3.34 11.61
N ASN A 74 -6.95 -3.87 12.81
CA ASN A 74 -8.10 -4.01 13.71
C ASN A 74 -8.62 -2.66 14.19
N ALA A 75 -7.74 -1.69 14.45
CA ALA A 75 -8.07 -0.33 14.85
C ALA A 75 -6.92 0.61 14.49
N PRO A 76 -6.79 1.01 13.21
CA PRO A 76 -5.64 1.79 12.78
C PRO A 76 -5.59 3.19 13.40
N LEU A 77 -4.41 3.55 13.91
CA LEU A 77 -4.13 4.89 14.42
C LEU A 77 -3.12 5.57 13.50
N PHE A 78 -3.11 6.90 13.50
CA PHE A 78 -2.11 7.65 12.74
C PHE A 78 -0.68 7.29 13.16
N SER A 79 -0.46 7.06 14.47
CA SER A 79 0.84 6.62 14.99
C SER A 79 1.29 5.28 14.39
N ASP A 80 0.37 4.39 14.04
CA ASP A 80 0.70 3.13 13.36
C ASP A 80 1.23 3.40 11.95
N ALA A 81 0.63 4.33 11.23
CA ALA A 81 1.10 4.74 9.90
C ALA A 81 2.48 5.39 9.97
N VAL A 82 2.73 6.20 10.99
CA VAL A 82 4.05 6.80 11.23
C VAL A 82 5.11 5.72 11.44
N GLU A 83 4.79 4.68 12.21
CA GLU A 83 5.72 3.59 12.48
C GLU A 83 6.03 2.79 11.21
N ILE A 84 5.03 2.45 10.40
CA ILE A 84 5.24 1.76 9.13
C ILE A 84 6.03 2.64 8.16
N GLY A 85 5.69 3.92 8.07
CA GLY A 85 6.42 4.88 7.27
C GLY A 85 7.90 4.93 7.64
N ARG A 86 8.20 4.95 8.95
CA ARG A 86 9.57 4.95 9.46
C ARG A 86 10.32 3.68 9.05
N LYS A 87 9.69 2.51 9.16
CA LYS A 87 10.31 1.24 8.77
C LYS A 87 10.74 1.22 7.30
N VAL A 88 9.86 1.63 6.40
CA VAL A 88 10.16 1.62 4.97
C VAL A 88 11.13 2.72 4.57
N LEU A 89 11.05 3.89 5.20
CA LEU A 89 11.99 4.98 4.95
C LEU A 89 13.39 4.65 5.45
N ASP A 90 13.50 4.04 6.63
CA ASP A 90 14.80 3.59 7.16
C ASP A 90 15.44 2.57 6.23
N ALA A 91 14.68 1.62 5.71
CA ALA A 91 15.17 0.65 4.74
C ALA A 91 15.62 1.32 3.44
N TYR A 92 14.90 2.33 2.98
CA TYR A 92 15.24 3.09 1.78
C TYR A 92 16.52 3.92 1.99
N GLU A 93 16.62 4.61 3.10
CA GLU A 93 17.80 5.43 3.44
C GLU A 93 19.05 4.58 3.65
N ALA A 94 18.88 3.37 4.17
CA ALA A 94 20.00 2.42 4.34
C ALA A 94 20.40 1.73 3.03
N GLY A 95 19.69 1.96 1.94
CA GLY A 95 19.94 1.31 0.66
C GLY A 95 19.50 -0.14 0.58
N GLU A 96 18.74 -0.60 1.55
CA GLU A 96 18.20 -1.97 1.57
C GLU A 96 17.13 -2.16 0.50
N VAL A 97 16.32 -1.13 0.27
CA VAL A 97 15.33 -1.11 -0.81
C VAL A 97 15.51 0.15 -1.65
N GLY A 98 15.18 0.05 -2.94
CA GLY A 98 15.31 1.17 -3.89
C GLY A 98 14.00 1.78 -4.32
N GLU A 99 12.90 1.12 -3.99
CA GLU A 99 11.56 1.60 -4.28
C GLU A 99 10.63 1.23 -3.13
N ILE A 100 9.60 2.04 -2.91
CA ILE A 100 8.56 1.77 -1.91
C ILE A 100 7.22 1.85 -2.61
N TYR A 101 6.41 0.80 -2.45
CA TYR A 101 5.06 0.68 -2.99
C TYR A 101 4.04 0.46 -1.87
N LEU A 102 2.80 0.78 -2.18
CA LEU A 102 1.65 0.55 -1.30
C LEU A 102 0.55 -0.13 -2.10
N ALA A 103 0.10 -1.28 -1.61
CA ALA A 103 -1.02 -2.04 -2.18
C ALA A 103 -2.16 -2.07 -1.17
N TYR A 104 -3.30 -1.52 -1.53
CA TYR A 104 -4.46 -1.42 -0.67
C TYR A 104 -5.74 -1.36 -1.49
N THR A 105 -6.89 -1.50 -0.84
CA THR A 105 -8.18 -1.37 -1.51
C THR A 105 -8.78 0.01 -1.22
N SER A 106 -8.94 0.80 -2.28
CA SER A 106 -9.57 2.11 -2.23
C SER A 106 -11.08 1.97 -2.09
N PHE A 107 -11.66 2.75 -1.20
CA PHE A 107 -13.10 2.74 -0.93
C PHE A 107 -13.80 3.85 -1.72
N LYS A 108 -14.69 3.47 -2.60
CA LYS A 108 -15.57 4.41 -3.33
C LYS A 108 -16.93 4.51 -2.63
N ASN A 109 -17.56 3.37 -2.41
CA ASN A 109 -18.79 3.22 -1.66
C ASN A 109 -18.89 1.74 -1.22
N THR A 110 -19.95 1.37 -0.53
CA THR A 110 -20.14 0.01 0.00
C THR A 110 -20.04 -1.09 -1.08
N VAL A 111 -20.41 -0.76 -2.31
CA VAL A 111 -20.46 -1.71 -3.44
C VAL A 111 -19.16 -1.69 -4.26
N VAL A 112 -18.52 -0.54 -4.38
CA VAL A 112 -17.33 -0.37 -5.25
C VAL A 112 -16.08 -0.17 -4.42
N HIS A 113 -15.18 -1.16 -4.50
CA HIS A 113 -13.86 -1.15 -3.87
C HIS A 113 -12.84 -1.49 -4.94
N THR A 114 -11.80 -0.69 -5.05
CA THR A 114 -10.81 -0.84 -6.13
C THR A 114 -9.43 -1.10 -5.55
N PRO A 115 -8.80 -2.27 -5.87
CA PRO A 115 -7.40 -2.48 -5.52
C PRO A 115 -6.50 -1.46 -6.20
N GLU A 116 -5.62 -0.86 -5.42
CA GLU A 116 -4.68 0.17 -5.88
C GLU A 116 -3.25 -0.25 -5.56
N PHE A 117 -2.36 -0.02 -6.51
CA PHE A 117 -0.93 -0.29 -6.37
C PHE A 117 -0.18 0.99 -6.73
N ILE A 118 0.34 1.70 -5.72
CA ILE A 118 0.96 3.00 -5.94
C ILE A 118 2.42 2.98 -5.50
N LYS A 119 3.25 3.70 -6.25
CA LYS A 119 4.66 3.89 -5.94
C LYS A 119 4.80 5.14 -5.07
N LEU A 120 5.35 4.97 -3.87
CA LEU A 120 5.57 6.07 -2.95
C LEU A 120 6.96 6.70 -3.12
N LEU A 121 8.00 5.90 -3.31
CA LEU A 121 9.37 6.38 -3.52
C LEU A 121 10.08 5.56 -4.60
N PRO A 122 11.01 6.18 -5.34
CA PRO A 122 11.23 7.61 -5.41
C PRO A 122 10.01 8.34 -5.94
N VAL A 123 9.84 9.60 -5.53
CA VAL A 123 8.74 10.43 -6.03
C VAL A 123 8.97 10.72 -7.51
N GLU A 124 7.95 10.43 -8.33
CA GLU A 124 8.01 10.73 -9.76
C GLU A 124 7.60 12.18 -9.99
N VAL A 125 8.53 12.98 -10.54
CA VAL A 125 8.23 14.32 -10.98
C VAL A 125 7.77 14.24 -12.43
N LYS A 126 6.53 14.64 -12.69
CA LYS A 126 6.00 14.65 -14.06
C LYS A 126 6.76 15.68 -14.90
N GLU A 127 7.24 15.28 -16.07
CA GLU A 127 8.00 16.15 -16.98
C GLU A 127 7.24 17.41 -17.38
N GLU A 128 5.92 17.39 -17.43
CA GLU A 128 5.07 18.54 -17.73
C GLU A 128 5.19 19.65 -16.68
N GLU A 129 5.35 19.31 -15.41
CA GLU A 129 5.59 20.29 -14.35
C GLU A 129 7.01 20.86 -14.42
N SER A 130 7.97 20.09 -14.91
CA SER A 130 9.35 20.56 -15.07
C SER A 130 9.53 21.47 -16.28
N ALA A 131 8.70 21.36 -17.33
CA ALA A 131 8.76 22.21 -18.51
C ALA A 131 8.32 23.67 -18.23
N ASP A 132 7.30 23.85 -17.40
CA ASP A 132 6.82 25.17 -16.99
C ASP A 132 7.78 25.84 -15.99
N LYS A 133 8.56 25.08 -15.28
CA LYS A 133 9.55 25.59 -14.31
C LYS A 133 10.92 25.87 -14.92
N LYS A 134 11.21 25.39 -16.13
CA LYS A 134 12.47 25.65 -16.83
C LYS A 134 12.67 27.10 -17.24
N SER A 135 11.62 27.89 -17.29
CA SER A 135 11.68 29.31 -17.59
C SER A 135 11.98 30.19 -16.39
N GLU A 136 11.95 29.66 -15.19
CA GLU A 136 12.12 30.41 -13.95
C GLU A 136 13.33 29.93 -13.15
N ALA A 137 14.50 30.36 -13.58
CA ALA A 137 15.75 30.28 -12.85
C ALA A 137 16.43 28.90 -12.80
N PRO A 138 17.76 28.88 -12.81
CA PRO A 138 18.54 27.66 -12.63
C PRO A 138 18.14 27.01 -11.32
N MET A 139 17.92 25.69 -11.36
CA MET A 139 17.66 24.90 -10.17
C MET A 139 18.86 24.97 -9.24
N ASN A 140 18.96 26.03 -8.51
CA ASN A 140 19.81 26.07 -7.35
C ASN A 140 19.10 25.25 -6.28
N TYR A 141 19.56 24.02 -6.09
CA TYR A 141 19.24 23.26 -4.91
C TYR A 141 19.74 24.04 -3.71
N GLU A 142 18.87 24.87 -3.17
CA GLU A 142 19.16 25.51 -1.90
C GLU A 142 19.10 24.44 -0.81
N PRO A 143 20.06 24.42 0.14
CA PRO A 143 20.01 23.49 1.28
C PRO A 143 18.67 23.52 2.02
N GLU A 144 17.99 24.66 2.03
CA GLU A 144 16.66 24.83 2.62
C GLU A 144 15.58 24.00 1.92
N ALA A 145 15.69 23.82 0.58
CA ALA A 145 14.75 22.98 -0.17
C ALA A 145 14.93 21.50 0.15
N GLU A 146 16.18 21.03 0.34
CA GLU A 146 16.45 19.67 0.73
C GLU A 146 15.97 19.36 2.14
N GLU A 147 16.19 20.28 3.08
CA GLU A 147 15.69 20.16 4.46
C GLU A 147 14.17 20.12 4.48
N SER A 148 13.50 20.91 3.63
CA SER A 148 12.05 20.89 3.49
C SER A 148 11.54 19.54 3.00
N LEU A 149 12.22 18.92 2.02
CA LEU A 149 11.85 17.60 1.51
C LEU A 149 12.07 16.51 2.57
N ASP A 150 13.13 16.61 3.37
CA ASP A 150 13.39 15.69 4.47
C ASP A 150 12.26 15.67 5.51
N LEU A 151 11.55 16.78 5.67
CA LEU A 151 10.42 16.89 6.58
C LEU A 151 9.09 16.57 5.90
N LEU A 152 8.91 17.02 4.67
CA LEU A 152 7.63 16.89 3.95
C LEU A 152 7.36 15.49 3.43
N ILE A 153 8.36 14.81 2.89
CA ILE A 153 8.17 13.48 2.31
C ILE A 153 7.73 12.44 3.36
N PRO A 154 8.35 12.36 4.54
CA PRO A 154 7.85 11.47 5.59
C PRO A 154 6.40 11.76 5.98
N LYS A 155 6.02 13.02 6.11
CA LYS A 155 4.64 13.42 6.43
C LYS A 155 3.67 13.02 5.33
N TYR A 156 4.06 13.21 4.08
CA TYR A 156 3.29 12.82 2.90
C TYR A 156 3.04 11.30 2.91
N ILE A 157 4.09 10.51 3.11
CA ILE A 157 4.00 9.04 3.16
C ILE A 157 3.10 8.61 4.32
N ASN A 158 3.29 9.17 5.51
CA ASN A 158 2.48 8.84 6.68
C ASN A 158 0.99 9.11 6.44
N SER A 159 0.68 10.23 5.80
CA SER A 159 -0.71 10.60 5.47
C SER A 159 -1.34 9.66 4.46
N ILE A 160 -0.60 9.27 3.41
CA ILE A 160 -1.09 8.32 2.41
C ILE A 160 -1.30 6.95 3.04
N VAL A 161 -0.36 6.47 3.84
CA VAL A 161 -0.44 5.16 4.49
C VAL A 161 -1.62 5.12 5.46
N TYR A 162 -1.81 6.17 6.26
CA TYR A 162 -2.96 6.25 7.16
C TYR A 162 -4.28 6.24 6.39
N GLY A 163 -4.37 7.06 5.34
CA GLY A 163 -5.56 7.10 4.47
C GLY A 163 -5.85 5.73 3.87
N ALA A 164 -4.82 5.00 3.45
CA ALA A 164 -4.96 3.65 2.93
C ALA A 164 -5.51 2.68 3.98
N PHE A 165 -5.06 2.78 5.23
CA PHE A 165 -5.60 1.94 6.32
C PHE A 165 -7.08 2.20 6.55
N ILE A 166 -7.48 3.46 6.58
CA ILE A 166 -8.89 3.84 6.79
C ILE A 166 -9.76 3.37 5.62
N GLU A 167 -9.34 3.57 4.38
CA GLU A 167 -10.06 3.09 3.21
C GLU A 167 -10.12 1.56 3.16
N ALA A 168 -9.04 0.90 3.56
CA ALA A 168 -8.99 -0.56 3.60
C ALA A 168 -10.00 -1.14 4.59
N VAL A 169 -10.12 -0.55 5.78
CA VAL A 169 -11.11 -0.98 6.77
C VAL A 169 -12.52 -0.83 6.23
N ALA A 170 -12.84 0.31 5.62
CA ALA A 170 -14.16 0.55 5.02
C ALA A 170 -14.42 -0.44 3.87
N SER A 171 -13.44 -0.71 3.03
CA SER A 171 -13.54 -1.64 1.90
C SER A 171 -13.72 -3.09 2.36
N GLU A 172 -13.00 -3.49 3.40
CA GLU A 172 -13.13 -4.82 4.00
C GLU A 172 -14.54 -5.03 4.54
N ASN A 173 -15.06 -4.06 5.27
CA ASN A 173 -16.41 -4.13 5.83
C ASN A 173 -17.47 -4.18 4.73
N GLY A 174 -17.32 -3.37 3.68
CA GLY A 174 -18.22 -3.39 2.52
C GLY A 174 -18.18 -4.72 1.78
N ALA A 175 -16.99 -5.26 1.56
CA ALA A 175 -16.80 -6.54 0.89
C ALA A 175 -17.42 -7.70 1.69
N ARG A 176 -17.28 -7.66 3.03
CA ARG A 176 -17.87 -8.67 3.90
C ARG A 176 -19.38 -8.60 3.90
N MET A 177 -19.94 -7.40 3.94
CA MET A 177 -21.41 -7.20 3.84
C MET A 177 -21.95 -7.79 2.54
N GLN A 178 -21.29 -7.51 1.40
CA GLN A 178 -21.68 -8.06 0.11
C GLN A 178 -21.59 -9.58 0.08
N ALA A 179 -20.54 -10.15 0.64
CA ALA A 179 -20.37 -11.61 0.71
C ALA A 179 -21.46 -12.25 1.56
N MET A 180 -21.83 -11.63 2.68
CA MET A 180 -22.91 -12.10 3.56
C MET A 180 -24.27 -11.98 2.89
N ASP A 181 -24.55 -10.89 2.20
CA ASP A 181 -25.80 -10.68 1.46
C ASP A 181 -25.95 -11.73 0.35
N ALA A 182 -24.88 -12.02 -0.39
CA ALA A 182 -24.88 -13.05 -1.42
C ALA A 182 -25.15 -14.44 -0.81
N ALA A 183 -24.54 -14.75 0.32
CA ALA A 183 -24.75 -16.02 1.01
C ALA A 183 -26.20 -16.16 1.49
N THR A 184 -26.78 -15.09 2.05
CA THR A 184 -28.16 -15.05 2.48
C THR A 184 -29.14 -15.24 1.31
N SER A 185 -28.91 -14.55 0.21
CA SER A 185 -29.71 -14.68 -1.01
C SER A 185 -29.66 -16.10 -1.57
N ASN A 186 -28.48 -16.71 -1.61
CA ASN A 186 -28.31 -18.09 -2.07
C ASN A 186 -29.05 -19.07 -1.15
N ALA A 187 -29.00 -18.85 0.17
CA ALA A 187 -29.71 -19.70 1.13
C ALA A 187 -31.23 -19.60 0.95
N GLU A 188 -31.76 -18.41 0.73
CA GLU A 188 -33.19 -18.18 0.46
C GLU A 188 -33.62 -18.88 -0.84
N ASP A 189 -32.82 -18.79 -1.89
CA ASP A 189 -33.09 -19.49 -3.17
C ASP A 189 -33.11 -21.00 -2.98
N MET A 190 -32.18 -21.53 -2.19
CA MET A 190 -32.14 -22.97 -1.88
C MET A 190 -33.38 -23.41 -1.10
N ILE A 191 -33.87 -22.61 -0.17
CA ILE A 191 -35.09 -22.90 0.60
C ILE A 191 -36.29 -22.84 -0.32
N SER A 192 -36.40 -21.90 -1.22
CA SER A 192 -37.53 -21.74 -2.13
C SER A 192 -37.64 -22.88 -3.17
N THR A 193 -36.56 -23.58 -3.48
CA THR A 193 -36.57 -24.71 -4.40
C THR A 193 -36.84 -26.04 -3.74
N LEU A 194 -36.92 -26.08 -2.44
CA LEU A 194 -37.32 -27.26 -1.68
C LEU A 194 -38.83 -27.28 -1.51
#